data_b4dc4981bbeaaaaf0b97ff572bd46bc3
#
_entry.id   b4dc4981bbeaaaaf0b97ff572bd46bc3
#
_cell.length_a   1.000
_cell.length_b   1.000
_cell.length_c   1.000
_cell.angle_alpha   90.00
_cell.angle_beta   90.00
_cell.angle_gamma   90.00
#
_symmetry.space_group_name_H-M   'P 1'
#
loop_
_entity.id
_entity.type
_entity.pdbx_description
1 polymer ?
#
loop_
_entity_poly.entity_id
_entity_poly.type
_entity_poly.pdbx_seq_one_letter_code
_entity_poly.pdbx_strand_id
1 'polypeptide(L)'
;MPLDPTQSGPPPSRHRPDKMWTYKTKGDMELKARGFFPKDAQPGDRRGAFLFFHPGGWSMGEPAWGYDIAHRYAGLGLVAISFQYRLSSIGGYSPVDAVSDARSAIRWTRQHASTLGIDPNRVVGSGVSAGAHLALCAAMLAGKDDPGDDPTFSPVPNVLALQCAPVNSAPDSQFAELLQGRDKPEDYSPAQHIRSGLPPMCFVHGTADEIVPFDSVKEFVARMREAGNLCELYAFEGTDHFFTKKSDQVEALNKIDGFLRGLGYVEKRTGT
;
A
#
# COMPACT_ATOMS: atom_id res chain seq x y z
N MET A 1 5.30 8.91 -19.75
CA MET A 1 6.05 10.16 -19.47
C MET A 1 6.79 10.00 -18.18
N PRO A 2 8.11 10.32 -18.11
CA PRO A 2 8.80 10.38 -16.83
C PRO A 2 8.06 11.38 -15.91
N LEU A 3 7.81 11.00 -14.67
CA LEU A 3 7.26 11.94 -13.68
C LEU A 3 8.24 13.10 -13.54
N ASP A 4 7.76 14.33 -13.77
CA ASP A 4 8.56 15.53 -13.60
C ASP A 4 8.98 15.65 -12.13
N PRO A 5 10.29 15.59 -11.81
CA PRO A 5 10.76 15.69 -10.43
C PRO A 5 10.48 17.06 -9.78
N THR A 6 10.03 18.05 -10.57
CA THR A 6 9.60 19.36 -10.07
C THR A 6 8.11 19.41 -9.72
N GLN A 7 7.33 18.38 -10.01
CA GLN A 7 5.95 18.28 -9.53
C GLN A 7 6.01 18.08 -8.02
N SER A 8 5.68 19.16 -7.31
CA SER A 8 5.49 19.14 -5.86
C SER A 8 4.48 18.04 -5.52
N GLY A 9 4.83 17.17 -4.59
CA GLY A 9 3.91 16.17 -4.04
C GLY A 9 2.62 16.82 -3.51
N PRO A 10 1.69 16.03 -2.98
CA PRO A 10 0.46 16.56 -2.43
C PRO A 10 0.76 17.64 -1.37
N PRO A 11 -0.13 18.63 -1.17
CA PRO A 11 0.08 19.68 -0.19
C PRO A 11 0.38 19.08 1.18
N PRO A 12 1.24 19.72 1.99
CA PRO A 12 1.62 19.21 3.29
C PRO A 12 0.39 18.94 4.18
N SER A 13 0.31 17.72 4.72
CA SER A 13 -0.73 17.39 5.69
C SER A 13 -0.58 18.23 6.96
N ARG A 14 -1.72 18.67 7.51
CA ARG A 14 -1.78 19.31 8.84
C ARG A 14 -1.68 18.31 9.99
N HIS A 15 -1.89 17.02 9.72
CA HIS A 15 -1.80 15.98 10.71
C HIS A 15 -0.34 15.61 10.98
N ARG A 16 -0.08 15.16 12.19
CA ARG A 16 1.24 14.69 12.65
C ARG A 16 1.08 13.30 13.22
N PRO A 17 2.04 12.40 13.04
CA PRO A 17 2.00 11.08 13.67
C PRO A 17 2.09 11.21 15.19
N ASP A 18 1.37 10.35 15.89
CA ASP A 18 1.42 10.26 17.36
C ASP A 18 2.73 9.63 17.83
N LYS A 19 3.27 8.69 17.05
CA LYS A 19 4.54 8.01 17.33
C LYS A 19 5.33 7.76 16.05
N MET A 20 6.64 7.62 16.22
CA MET A 20 7.56 7.30 15.12
C MET A 20 8.58 6.28 15.60
N TRP A 21 8.88 5.29 14.73
CA TRP A 21 9.86 4.25 15.00
C TRP A 21 10.79 4.06 13.80
N THR A 22 11.98 3.54 14.05
CA THR A 22 12.81 2.91 13.02
C THR A 22 12.39 1.45 12.91
N TYR A 23 11.81 1.06 11.77
CA TYR A 23 11.37 -0.31 11.56
C TYR A 23 12.42 -1.17 10.84
N LYS A 24 13.37 -0.53 10.17
CA LYS A 24 14.44 -1.19 9.42
C LYS A 24 15.65 -0.26 9.30
N THR A 25 16.85 -0.84 9.36
CA THR A 25 18.11 -0.13 9.12
C THR A 25 18.88 -0.84 7.99
N LYS A 26 19.39 -0.08 7.03
CA LYS A 26 20.25 -0.57 5.93
C LYS A 26 21.44 0.35 5.75
N GLY A 27 22.63 -0.13 6.16
CA GLY A 27 23.79 0.73 6.31
C GLY A 27 23.48 1.88 7.28
N ASP A 28 23.72 3.10 6.85
CA ASP A 28 23.42 4.31 7.62
C ASP A 28 21.97 4.81 7.45
N MET A 29 21.16 4.16 6.60
CA MET A 29 19.78 4.55 6.35
C MET A 29 18.83 3.89 7.35
N GLU A 30 18.09 4.72 8.07
CA GLU A 30 16.98 4.29 8.91
C GLU A 30 15.63 4.54 8.22
N LEU A 31 14.87 3.48 8.02
CA LEU A 31 13.50 3.55 7.48
C LEU A 31 12.50 3.70 8.62
N LYS A 32 11.64 4.72 8.51
CA LYS A 32 10.73 5.13 9.58
C LYS A 32 9.30 4.66 9.33
N ALA A 33 8.66 4.22 10.42
CA ALA A 33 7.22 3.98 10.54
C ALA A 33 6.60 5.13 11.33
N ARG A 34 5.48 5.68 10.85
CA ARG A 34 4.79 6.83 11.44
C ARG A 34 3.37 6.43 11.79
N GLY A 35 3.08 6.30 13.08
CA GLY A 35 1.85 5.77 13.62
C GLY A 35 0.84 6.84 13.99
N PHE A 36 -0.42 6.55 13.69
CA PHE A 36 -1.62 7.31 14.06
C PHE A 36 -2.54 6.35 14.82
N PHE A 37 -2.97 6.76 16.00
CA PHE A 37 -3.78 5.92 16.86
C PHE A 37 -5.21 6.45 16.98
N PRO A 38 -6.20 5.56 17.17
CA PRO A 38 -7.53 5.98 17.60
C PRO A 38 -7.46 6.77 18.91
N LYS A 39 -8.29 7.80 19.05
CA LYS A 39 -8.33 8.64 20.27
C LYS A 39 -8.66 7.86 21.54
N ASP A 40 -9.39 6.77 21.39
CA ASP A 40 -9.83 5.86 22.46
C ASP A 40 -8.92 4.62 22.59
N ALA A 41 -7.73 4.63 21.97
CA ALA A 41 -6.80 3.51 22.08
C ALA A 41 -6.34 3.28 23.52
N GLN A 42 -6.40 2.01 23.95
CA GLN A 42 -6.04 1.58 25.30
C GLN A 42 -4.94 0.52 25.29
N PRO A 43 -4.12 0.43 26.36
CA PRO A 43 -3.21 -0.70 26.52
C PRO A 43 -3.94 -2.04 26.48
N GLY A 44 -3.42 -2.98 25.69
CA GLY A 44 -4.03 -4.30 25.53
C GLY A 44 -5.07 -4.41 24.42
N ASP A 45 -5.38 -3.32 23.71
CA ASP A 45 -6.22 -3.37 22.53
C ASP A 45 -5.69 -4.37 21.49
N ARG A 46 -6.61 -4.91 20.67
CA ARG A 46 -6.33 -5.76 19.51
C ARG A 46 -7.07 -5.23 18.28
N ARG A 47 -6.73 -4.03 17.87
CA ARG A 47 -7.36 -3.33 16.75
C ARG A 47 -6.85 -3.85 15.41
N GLY A 48 -7.60 -3.63 14.33
CA GLY A 48 -7.06 -3.81 12.99
C GLY A 48 -5.94 -2.79 12.72
N ALA A 49 -4.98 -3.15 11.88
CA ALA A 49 -3.94 -2.26 11.39
C ALA A 49 -4.22 -1.82 9.95
N PHE A 50 -3.92 -0.56 9.63
CA PHE A 50 -3.96 -0.01 8.27
C PHE A 50 -2.57 0.49 7.91
N LEU A 51 -1.88 -0.22 7.01
CA LEU A 51 -0.50 0.05 6.62
C LEU A 51 -0.48 0.74 5.27
N PHE A 52 0.06 1.95 5.22
CA PHE A 52 0.05 2.77 4.02
C PHE A 52 1.45 2.95 3.44
N PHE A 53 1.57 2.72 2.14
CA PHE A 53 2.75 3.01 1.33
C PHE A 53 2.44 4.14 0.35
N HIS A 54 3.31 5.17 0.34
CA HIS A 54 3.08 6.39 -0.43
C HIS A 54 3.29 6.19 -1.95
N PRO A 55 2.66 7.03 -2.80
CA PRO A 55 2.93 7.06 -4.24
C PRO A 55 4.32 7.64 -4.54
N GLY A 56 4.70 7.70 -5.84
CA GLY A 56 5.89 8.39 -6.30
C GLY A 56 6.78 7.57 -7.25
N GLY A 57 6.23 6.62 -8.01
CA GLY A 57 6.95 5.90 -9.07
C GLY A 57 8.23 5.22 -8.57
N TRP A 58 8.21 4.72 -7.32
CA TRP A 58 9.36 4.07 -6.64
C TRP A 58 10.62 4.94 -6.52
N SER A 59 10.60 6.16 -7.02
CA SER A 59 11.76 7.06 -7.10
C SER A 59 11.62 8.34 -6.26
N MET A 60 10.42 8.70 -5.84
CA MET A 60 10.15 9.92 -5.06
C MET A 60 9.07 9.68 -4.02
N GLY A 61 8.81 10.70 -3.21
CA GLY A 61 7.77 10.72 -2.19
C GLY A 61 8.29 10.48 -0.78
N GLU A 62 7.37 10.59 0.15
CA GLU A 62 7.65 10.43 1.57
C GLU A 62 6.39 9.96 2.33
N PRO A 63 6.53 9.38 3.52
CA PRO A 63 5.40 8.93 4.31
C PRO A 63 4.36 10.02 4.64
N ALA A 64 4.79 11.30 4.68
CA ALA A 64 3.89 12.41 4.98
C ALA A 64 2.75 12.55 3.94
N TRP A 65 2.95 12.05 2.72
CA TRP A 65 1.90 12.02 1.69
C TRP A 65 0.72 11.11 2.05
N GLY A 66 0.91 10.20 3.01
CA GLY A 66 -0.14 9.33 3.52
C GLY A 66 -0.78 9.76 4.85
N TYR A 67 -0.38 10.89 5.44
CA TYR A 67 -0.83 11.25 6.78
C TYR A 67 -2.33 11.51 6.88
N ASP A 68 -2.94 12.15 5.88
CA ASP A 68 -4.40 12.41 5.89
C ASP A 68 -5.18 11.08 5.81
N ILE A 69 -4.69 10.13 5.02
CA ILE A 69 -5.27 8.79 4.91
C ILE A 69 -5.09 8.03 6.23
N ALA A 70 -3.86 8.02 6.78
CA ALA A 70 -3.59 7.35 8.05
C ALA A 70 -4.42 7.93 9.21
N HIS A 71 -4.51 9.27 9.30
CA HIS A 71 -5.35 9.94 10.29
C HIS A 71 -6.85 9.58 10.14
N ARG A 72 -7.34 9.47 8.87
CA ARG A 72 -8.71 9.01 8.61
C ARG A 72 -8.95 7.63 9.18
N TYR A 73 -8.07 6.66 8.90
CA TYR A 73 -8.26 5.28 9.36
C TYR A 73 -8.06 5.11 10.86
N ALA A 74 -7.22 5.95 11.48
CA ALA A 74 -7.17 6.07 12.94
C ALA A 74 -8.51 6.56 13.51
N GLY A 75 -9.15 7.54 12.87
CA GLY A 75 -10.50 8.00 13.22
C GLY A 75 -11.60 6.94 13.02
N LEU A 76 -11.35 5.90 12.23
CA LEU A 76 -12.23 4.76 12.03
C LEU A 76 -11.89 3.56 12.93
N GLY A 77 -11.02 3.75 13.93
CA GLY A 77 -10.71 2.76 14.97
C GLY A 77 -9.55 1.81 14.67
N LEU A 78 -8.83 2.00 13.56
CA LEU A 78 -7.65 1.22 13.20
C LEU A 78 -6.37 1.88 13.72
N VAL A 79 -5.35 1.11 14.04
CA VAL A 79 -3.99 1.67 14.16
C VAL A 79 -3.43 1.83 12.76
N ALA A 80 -3.24 3.07 12.33
CA ALA A 80 -2.76 3.37 10.98
C ALA A 80 -1.29 3.75 10.98
N ILE A 81 -0.51 3.19 10.05
CA ILE A 81 0.93 3.42 9.98
C ILE A 81 1.31 3.75 8.54
N SER A 82 1.96 4.90 8.35
CA SER A 82 2.56 5.28 7.07
C SER A 82 4.05 4.95 7.08
N PHE A 83 4.49 4.16 6.09
CA PHE A 83 5.84 3.63 6.02
C PHE A 83 6.71 4.36 5.00
N GLN A 84 7.96 4.60 5.38
CA GLN A 84 9.04 4.93 4.46
C GLN A 84 9.53 3.66 3.79
N TYR A 85 9.96 3.76 2.55
CA TYR A 85 10.67 2.69 1.83
C TYR A 85 11.79 3.30 1.00
N ARG A 86 12.78 2.50 0.59
CA ARG A 86 13.92 2.97 -0.22
C ARG A 86 13.46 3.38 -1.61
N LEU A 87 13.97 4.52 -2.07
CA LEU A 87 13.65 5.13 -3.35
C LEU A 87 14.80 4.90 -4.33
N SER A 88 14.48 4.59 -5.59
CA SER A 88 15.49 4.36 -6.65
C SER A 88 16.30 5.59 -7.03
N SER A 89 15.86 6.79 -6.65
CA SER A 89 16.63 8.04 -6.81
C SER A 89 17.75 8.20 -5.78
N ILE A 90 17.83 7.34 -4.77
CA ILE A 90 18.80 7.45 -3.67
C ILE A 90 19.73 6.24 -3.67
N GLY A 91 21.03 6.48 -3.76
CA GLY A 91 22.05 5.50 -3.37
C GLY A 91 22.06 4.15 -4.12
N GLY A 92 21.57 4.07 -5.36
CA GLY A 92 21.57 2.81 -6.14
C GLY A 92 20.50 1.82 -5.70
N TYR A 93 19.49 2.24 -4.94
CA TYR A 93 18.32 1.42 -4.64
C TYR A 93 17.40 1.27 -5.85
N SER A 94 16.51 0.30 -5.81
CA SER A 94 15.59 -0.04 -6.90
C SER A 94 14.23 -0.48 -6.33
N PRO A 95 13.21 -0.69 -7.17
CA PRO A 95 11.96 -1.30 -6.74
C PRO A 95 12.12 -2.65 -6.03
N VAL A 96 13.19 -3.41 -6.29
CA VAL A 96 13.55 -4.63 -5.56
C VAL A 96 13.66 -4.35 -4.07
N ASP A 97 14.39 -3.28 -3.72
CA ASP A 97 14.58 -2.86 -2.33
C ASP A 97 13.29 -2.36 -1.70
N ALA A 98 12.49 -1.59 -2.45
CA ALA A 98 11.21 -1.07 -1.99
C ALA A 98 10.20 -2.18 -1.67
N VAL A 99 10.13 -3.23 -2.50
CA VAL A 99 9.28 -4.41 -2.24
C VAL A 99 9.75 -5.16 -0.99
N SER A 100 11.07 -5.37 -0.85
CA SER A 100 11.65 -5.96 0.36
C SER A 100 11.31 -5.14 1.61
N ASP A 101 11.36 -3.80 1.51
CA ASP A 101 11.03 -2.91 2.63
C ASP A 101 9.55 -2.97 3.01
N ALA A 102 8.64 -3.04 2.04
CA ALA A 102 7.22 -3.21 2.30
C ALA A 102 6.93 -4.53 3.03
N ARG A 103 7.60 -5.62 2.65
CA ARG A 103 7.50 -6.92 3.31
C ARG A 103 8.04 -6.85 4.74
N SER A 104 9.19 -6.22 4.95
CA SER A 104 9.76 -5.97 6.29
C SER A 104 8.83 -5.13 7.16
N ALA A 105 8.18 -4.09 6.60
CA ALA A 105 7.25 -3.23 7.33
C ALA A 105 6.04 -4.01 7.86
N ILE A 106 5.48 -4.93 7.06
CA ILE A 106 4.36 -5.78 7.47
C ILE A 106 4.81 -6.79 8.55
N ARG A 107 5.99 -7.40 8.42
CA ARG A 107 6.57 -8.27 9.46
C ARG A 107 6.81 -7.53 10.77
N TRP A 108 7.46 -6.36 10.68
CA TRP A 108 7.69 -5.51 11.84
C TRP A 108 6.39 -5.15 12.57
N THR A 109 5.33 -4.83 11.82
CA THR A 109 4.00 -4.54 12.40
C THR A 109 3.47 -5.75 13.19
N ARG A 110 3.59 -6.96 12.65
CA ARG A 110 3.16 -8.18 13.34
C ARG A 110 4.02 -8.51 14.55
N GLN A 111 5.32 -8.36 14.43
CA GLN A 111 6.28 -8.57 15.52
C GLN A 111 6.00 -7.66 16.72
N HIS A 112 5.55 -6.42 16.43
CA HIS A 112 5.26 -5.41 17.46
C HIS A 112 3.77 -5.27 17.76
N ALA A 113 2.93 -6.24 17.36
CA ALA A 113 1.48 -6.14 17.45
C ALA A 113 0.98 -5.85 18.88
N SER A 114 1.54 -6.50 19.89
CA SER A 114 1.16 -6.29 21.29
C SER A 114 1.46 -4.86 21.78
N THR A 115 2.61 -4.31 21.43
CA THR A 115 3.02 -2.96 21.84
C THR A 115 2.32 -1.86 21.04
N LEU A 116 1.83 -2.21 19.83
CA LEU A 116 1.06 -1.31 18.97
C LEU A 116 -0.46 -1.38 19.24
N GLY A 117 -0.93 -2.32 20.06
CA GLY A 117 -2.36 -2.54 20.28
C GLY A 117 -3.07 -3.11 19.05
N ILE A 118 -2.38 -3.92 18.25
CA ILE A 118 -2.86 -4.47 16.98
C ILE A 118 -3.14 -5.98 17.11
N ASP A 119 -4.16 -6.45 16.42
CA ASP A 119 -4.30 -7.87 16.11
C ASP A 119 -3.42 -8.23 14.90
N PRO A 120 -2.40 -9.09 15.04
CA PRO A 120 -1.51 -9.47 13.95
C PRO A 120 -2.22 -10.18 12.78
N ASN A 121 -3.45 -10.65 12.99
CA ASN A 121 -4.29 -11.30 11.97
C ASN A 121 -5.31 -10.34 11.33
N ARG A 122 -5.22 -9.05 11.61
CA ARG A 122 -6.11 -8.01 11.08
C ARG A 122 -5.33 -6.85 10.46
N VAL A 123 -4.48 -7.16 9.49
CA VAL A 123 -3.58 -6.21 8.82
C VAL A 123 -4.10 -5.90 7.42
N VAL A 124 -4.43 -4.64 7.17
CA VAL A 124 -4.75 -4.09 5.85
C VAL A 124 -3.48 -3.51 5.24
N GLY A 125 -3.08 -4.01 4.07
CA GLY A 125 -2.06 -3.38 3.23
C GLY A 125 -2.71 -2.39 2.27
N SER A 126 -2.19 -1.18 2.20
CA SER A 126 -2.75 -0.12 1.36
C SER A 126 -1.68 0.77 0.77
N GLY A 127 -2.03 1.47 -0.29
CA GLY A 127 -1.19 2.45 -0.93
C GLY A 127 -1.83 3.07 -2.17
N VAL A 128 -1.12 3.99 -2.76
CA VAL A 128 -1.49 4.66 -4.02
C VAL A 128 -0.36 4.45 -5.03
N SER A 129 -0.69 4.16 -6.30
CA SER A 129 0.31 4.05 -7.38
C SER A 129 1.44 3.08 -7.02
N ALA A 130 2.70 3.51 -7.05
CA ALA A 130 3.85 2.69 -6.64
C ALA A 130 3.66 2.06 -5.24
N GLY A 131 3.10 2.79 -4.26
CA GLY A 131 2.83 2.25 -2.92
C GLY A 131 1.77 1.15 -2.91
N ALA A 132 0.76 1.25 -3.76
CA ALA A 132 -0.23 0.19 -3.96
C ALA A 132 0.41 -1.06 -4.59
N HIS A 133 1.31 -0.87 -5.56
CA HIS A 133 2.11 -1.96 -6.13
C HIS A 133 2.95 -2.65 -5.04
N LEU A 134 3.61 -1.90 -4.14
CA LEU A 134 4.41 -2.48 -3.05
C LEU A 134 3.56 -3.36 -2.12
N ALA A 135 2.36 -2.88 -1.73
CA ALA A 135 1.43 -3.66 -0.92
C ALA A 135 0.97 -4.94 -1.64
N LEU A 136 0.69 -4.83 -2.94
CA LEU A 136 0.28 -5.95 -3.78
C LEU A 136 1.41 -6.97 -3.97
N CYS A 137 2.64 -6.51 -4.23
CA CYS A 137 3.82 -7.36 -4.30
C CYS A 137 4.09 -8.07 -2.96
N ALA A 138 3.91 -7.40 -1.83
CA ALA A 138 4.06 -8.03 -0.53
C ALA A 138 3.09 -9.21 -0.32
N ALA A 139 1.87 -9.11 -0.89
CA ALA A 139 0.86 -10.17 -0.82
C ALA A 139 1.12 -11.33 -1.81
N MET A 140 1.65 -11.03 -2.98
CA MET A 140 1.65 -11.97 -4.10
C MET A 140 3.00 -12.61 -4.39
N LEU A 141 4.12 -11.92 -4.10
CA LEU A 141 5.45 -12.41 -4.43
C LEU A 141 6.04 -13.23 -3.28
N ALA A 142 6.59 -14.39 -3.61
CA ALA A 142 7.36 -15.22 -2.69
C ALA A 142 8.87 -14.95 -2.86
N GLY A 143 9.66 -15.14 -1.78
CA GLY A 143 11.12 -15.10 -1.86
C GLY A 143 11.75 -13.73 -2.10
N LYS A 144 10.96 -12.64 -1.98
CA LYS A 144 11.45 -11.27 -2.13
C LYS A 144 11.67 -10.60 -0.75
N ASP A 145 12.11 -11.39 0.21
CA ASP A 145 12.33 -10.97 1.61
C ASP A 145 13.71 -10.36 1.83
N ASP A 146 13.82 -9.52 2.83
CA ASP A 146 15.12 -9.10 3.33
C ASP A 146 15.77 -10.25 4.12
N PRO A 147 17.07 -10.55 3.91
CA PRO A 147 17.76 -11.60 4.67
C PRO A 147 17.78 -11.38 6.18
N GLY A 148 17.58 -10.14 6.64
CA GLY A 148 17.54 -9.79 8.07
C GLY A 148 16.17 -9.88 8.71
N ASP A 149 15.12 -10.20 7.92
CA ASP A 149 13.75 -10.31 8.44
C ASP A 149 13.53 -11.62 9.19
N ASP A 150 12.74 -11.57 10.26
CA ASP A 150 12.29 -12.77 10.96
C ASP A 150 11.21 -13.49 10.12
N PRO A 151 11.50 -14.71 9.60
CA PRO A 151 10.59 -15.44 8.74
C PRO A 151 9.37 -16.00 9.50
N THR A 152 9.35 -15.99 10.83
CA THR A 152 8.20 -16.46 11.63
C THR A 152 7.00 -15.55 11.49
N PHE A 153 7.21 -14.27 11.10
CA PHE A 153 6.14 -13.32 10.82
C PHE A 153 5.85 -13.28 9.31
N SER A 154 4.58 -13.46 8.93
CA SER A 154 4.18 -13.38 7.53
C SER A 154 4.27 -11.94 6.98
N PRO A 155 4.81 -11.71 5.77
CA PRO A 155 4.79 -10.41 5.10
C PRO A 155 3.47 -10.15 4.36
N VAL A 156 2.56 -11.13 4.30
CA VAL A 156 1.32 -11.06 3.53
C VAL A 156 0.24 -10.35 4.35
N PRO A 157 -0.30 -9.20 3.92
CA PRO A 157 -1.43 -8.57 4.62
C PRO A 157 -2.67 -9.47 4.55
N ASN A 158 -3.63 -9.25 5.48
CA ASN A 158 -4.86 -10.03 5.50
C ASN A 158 -5.90 -9.53 4.50
N VAL A 159 -5.82 -8.25 4.13
CA VAL A 159 -6.69 -7.57 3.16
C VAL A 159 -5.87 -6.50 2.45
N LEU A 160 -6.23 -6.17 1.21
CA LEU A 160 -5.62 -5.07 0.44
C LEU A 160 -6.66 -4.03 0.04
N ALA A 161 -6.29 -2.75 0.18
CA ALA A 161 -7.08 -1.60 -0.28
C ALA A 161 -6.20 -0.69 -1.15
N LEU A 162 -6.38 -0.73 -2.46
CA LEU A 162 -5.41 -0.26 -3.44
C LEU A 162 -5.99 0.83 -4.34
N GLN A 163 -5.25 1.92 -4.52
CA GLN A 163 -5.62 2.98 -5.44
C GLN A 163 -4.59 3.10 -6.57
N CYS A 164 -5.07 3.11 -7.83
CA CYS A 164 -4.25 3.28 -9.05
C CYS A 164 -3.03 2.35 -9.08
N ALA A 165 -3.21 1.09 -8.68
CA ALA A 165 -2.10 0.14 -8.52
C ALA A 165 -1.58 -0.37 -9.86
N PRO A 166 -0.28 -0.23 -10.17
CA PRO A 166 0.35 -0.98 -11.25
C PRO A 166 0.26 -2.48 -10.95
N VAL A 167 -0.42 -3.22 -11.81
CA VAL A 167 -0.61 -4.68 -11.67
C VAL A 167 0.19 -5.48 -12.68
N ASN A 168 0.60 -4.85 -13.78
CA ASN A 168 1.40 -5.44 -14.84
C ASN A 168 2.60 -4.55 -15.17
N SER A 169 3.69 -4.75 -14.45
CA SER A 169 4.95 -3.99 -14.61
C SER A 169 5.89 -4.60 -15.68
N ALA A 170 5.56 -5.80 -16.20
CA ALA A 170 6.41 -6.50 -17.15
C ALA A 170 6.67 -5.71 -18.45
N PRO A 171 5.66 -5.08 -19.09
CA PRO A 171 5.87 -4.28 -20.30
C PRO A 171 6.30 -2.83 -20.02
N ASP A 172 6.44 -2.40 -18.78
CA ASP A 172 6.77 -1.04 -18.40
C ASP A 172 8.29 -0.80 -18.50
N SER A 173 8.72 -0.07 -19.54
CA SER A 173 10.13 0.24 -19.77
C SER A 173 10.73 1.10 -18.65
N GLN A 174 9.97 2.02 -18.07
CA GLN A 174 10.43 2.85 -16.96
C GLN A 174 10.65 1.98 -15.71
N PHE A 175 9.75 1.06 -15.42
CA PHE A 175 9.94 0.12 -14.32
C PHE A 175 11.17 -0.77 -14.54
N ALA A 176 11.37 -1.27 -15.78
CA ALA A 176 12.52 -2.06 -16.14
C ALA A 176 13.85 -1.29 -15.95
N GLU A 177 13.89 0.00 -16.33
CA GLU A 177 15.05 0.87 -16.09
C GLU A 177 15.34 1.04 -14.59
N LEU A 178 14.31 1.22 -13.76
CA LEU A 178 14.43 1.36 -12.31
C LEU A 178 14.95 0.09 -11.62
N LEU A 179 14.75 -1.09 -12.21
CA LEU A 179 15.31 -2.34 -11.70
C LEU A 179 16.84 -2.41 -11.84
N GLN A 180 17.45 -1.60 -12.71
CA GLN A 180 18.90 -1.51 -12.90
C GLN A 180 19.56 -2.86 -13.22
N GLY A 181 18.84 -3.75 -13.90
CA GLY A 181 19.33 -5.10 -14.22
C GLY A 181 19.46 -6.05 -13.02
N ARG A 182 18.99 -5.66 -11.83
CA ARG A 182 19.09 -6.48 -10.62
C ARG A 182 18.13 -7.66 -10.59
N ASP A 183 17.02 -7.54 -11.34
CA ASP A 183 16.00 -8.60 -11.47
C ASP A 183 15.16 -8.36 -12.73
N LYS A 184 14.23 -9.26 -13.05
CA LYS A 184 13.37 -9.14 -14.23
C LYS A 184 12.04 -8.44 -13.86
N PRO A 185 11.49 -7.58 -14.74
CA PRO A 185 10.21 -6.91 -14.50
C PRO A 185 9.06 -7.88 -14.21
N GLU A 186 9.06 -9.06 -14.87
CA GLU A 186 8.06 -10.10 -14.69
C GLU A 186 8.00 -10.61 -13.23
N ASP A 187 9.16 -10.69 -12.57
CA ASP A 187 9.27 -11.16 -11.18
C ASP A 187 8.63 -10.18 -10.18
N TYR A 188 8.40 -8.94 -10.60
CA TYR A 188 7.76 -7.87 -9.82
C TYR A 188 6.42 -7.42 -10.43
N SER A 189 5.89 -8.18 -11.38
CA SER A 189 4.59 -7.92 -12.01
C SER A 189 3.51 -8.79 -11.35
N PRO A 190 2.62 -8.23 -10.50
CA PRO A 190 1.56 -8.99 -9.83
C PRO A 190 0.72 -9.85 -10.78
N ALA A 191 0.50 -9.38 -12.02
CA ALA A 191 -0.25 -10.12 -13.03
C ALA A 191 0.36 -11.47 -13.42
N GLN A 192 1.65 -11.68 -13.17
CA GLN A 192 2.36 -12.94 -13.41
C GLN A 192 2.26 -13.92 -12.22
N HIS A 193 1.74 -13.47 -11.08
CA HIS A 193 1.71 -14.22 -9.82
C HIS A 193 0.30 -14.52 -9.32
N ILE A 194 -0.71 -14.45 -10.20
CA ILE A 194 -2.10 -14.79 -9.88
C ILE A 194 -2.21 -16.27 -9.55
N ARG A 195 -2.81 -16.57 -8.40
CA ARG A 195 -3.11 -17.93 -7.91
C ARG A 195 -4.32 -17.87 -6.99
N SER A 196 -4.89 -19.01 -6.66
CA SER A 196 -5.95 -19.10 -5.64
C SER A 196 -5.42 -18.83 -4.24
N GLY A 197 -6.29 -18.43 -3.31
CA GLY A 197 -5.97 -18.24 -1.89
C GLY A 197 -5.22 -16.95 -1.58
N LEU A 198 -5.24 -15.97 -2.48
CA LEU A 198 -4.73 -14.62 -2.21
C LEU A 198 -5.70 -13.84 -1.30
N PRO A 199 -5.20 -12.86 -0.51
CA PRO A 199 -6.04 -12.06 0.37
C PRO A 199 -7.17 -11.35 -0.39
N PRO A 200 -8.33 -11.13 0.24
CA PRO A 200 -9.34 -10.22 -0.29
C PRO A 200 -8.75 -8.86 -0.63
N MET A 201 -9.14 -8.30 -1.78
CA MET A 201 -8.62 -7.01 -2.21
C MET A 201 -9.64 -6.16 -2.94
N CYS A 202 -9.51 -4.85 -2.82
CA CYS A 202 -10.26 -3.90 -3.63
C CYS A 202 -9.31 -2.90 -4.32
N PHE A 203 -9.71 -2.52 -5.52
CA PHE A 203 -9.09 -1.49 -6.33
C PHE A 203 -10.03 -0.32 -6.51
N VAL A 204 -9.55 0.90 -6.34
CA VAL A 204 -10.18 2.12 -6.85
C VAL A 204 -9.31 2.68 -7.97
N HIS A 205 -9.90 2.92 -9.15
CA HIS A 205 -9.13 3.26 -10.34
C HIS A 205 -9.91 4.17 -11.28
N GLY A 206 -9.25 5.18 -11.83
CA GLY A 206 -9.83 6.08 -12.82
C GLY A 206 -9.83 5.48 -14.24
N THR A 207 -10.91 5.62 -14.99
CA THR A 207 -10.98 5.07 -16.36
C THR A 207 -10.17 5.89 -17.37
N ALA A 208 -9.77 7.12 -17.02
CA ALA A 208 -8.90 7.98 -17.80
C ALA A 208 -7.46 8.05 -17.24
N ASP A 209 -7.03 7.03 -16.51
CA ASP A 209 -5.66 6.92 -15.98
C ASP A 209 -4.68 6.62 -17.11
N GLU A 210 -3.84 7.61 -17.46
CA GLU A 210 -2.84 7.52 -18.54
C GLU A 210 -1.48 6.95 -18.03
N ILE A 211 -1.29 6.84 -16.73
CA ILE A 211 -0.05 6.35 -16.12
C ILE A 211 -0.15 4.84 -15.87
N VAL A 212 -1.25 4.42 -15.27
CA VAL A 212 -1.57 2.99 -15.07
C VAL A 212 -2.86 2.68 -15.85
N PRO A 213 -2.74 2.07 -17.04
CA PRO A 213 -3.91 1.84 -17.89
C PRO A 213 -5.02 1.05 -17.18
N PHE A 214 -6.24 1.61 -17.17
CA PHE A 214 -7.39 1.01 -16.52
C PHE A 214 -7.68 -0.43 -16.98
N ASP A 215 -7.51 -0.69 -18.28
CA ASP A 215 -7.76 -2.03 -18.85
C ASP A 215 -6.83 -3.09 -18.26
N SER A 216 -5.59 -2.74 -17.89
CA SER A 216 -4.67 -3.67 -17.24
C SER A 216 -5.19 -4.12 -15.87
N VAL A 217 -5.77 -3.19 -15.10
CA VAL A 217 -6.34 -3.49 -13.78
C VAL A 217 -7.65 -4.26 -13.92
N LYS A 218 -8.48 -3.91 -14.89
CA LYS A 218 -9.73 -4.62 -15.21
C LYS A 218 -9.47 -6.09 -15.57
N GLU A 219 -8.48 -6.34 -16.43
CA GLU A 219 -8.05 -7.70 -16.79
C GLU A 219 -7.51 -8.45 -15.57
N PHE A 220 -6.63 -7.81 -14.78
CA PHE A 220 -6.09 -8.40 -13.56
C PHE A 220 -7.21 -8.84 -12.61
N VAL A 221 -8.18 -7.96 -12.34
CA VAL A 221 -9.32 -8.27 -11.45
C VAL A 221 -10.16 -9.42 -11.99
N ALA A 222 -10.40 -9.48 -13.32
CA ALA A 222 -11.12 -10.60 -13.93
C ALA A 222 -10.38 -11.94 -13.68
N ARG A 223 -9.08 -11.99 -13.96
CA ARG A 223 -8.23 -13.17 -13.73
C ARG A 223 -8.15 -13.56 -12.25
N MET A 224 -8.12 -12.57 -11.35
CA MET A 224 -8.14 -12.83 -9.90
C MET A 224 -9.43 -13.52 -9.46
N ARG A 225 -10.58 -13.09 -10.00
CA ARG A 225 -11.89 -13.70 -9.74
C ARG A 225 -12.00 -15.10 -10.34
N GLU A 226 -11.49 -15.32 -11.56
CA GLU A 226 -11.40 -16.64 -12.19
C GLU A 226 -10.56 -17.61 -11.37
N ALA A 227 -9.51 -17.12 -10.70
CA ALA A 227 -8.70 -17.91 -9.77
C ALA A 227 -9.38 -18.13 -8.39
N GLY A 228 -10.63 -17.69 -8.20
CA GLY A 228 -11.41 -17.88 -6.98
C GLY A 228 -11.13 -16.89 -5.86
N ASN A 229 -10.45 -15.77 -6.14
CA ASN A 229 -10.16 -14.77 -5.14
C ASN A 229 -11.25 -13.69 -5.04
N LEU A 230 -11.50 -13.16 -3.83
CA LEU A 230 -12.34 -11.98 -3.63
C LEU A 230 -11.57 -10.73 -4.07
N CYS A 231 -11.95 -10.17 -5.22
CA CYS A 231 -11.31 -9.02 -5.83
C CYS A 231 -12.34 -8.04 -6.39
N GLU A 232 -12.43 -6.85 -5.80
CA GLU A 232 -13.37 -5.79 -6.18
C GLU A 232 -12.67 -4.71 -7.02
N LEU A 233 -13.38 -4.16 -8.00
CA LEU A 233 -12.92 -3.01 -8.77
C LEU A 233 -14.00 -1.93 -8.76
N TYR A 234 -13.65 -0.78 -8.24
CA TYR A 234 -14.46 0.45 -8.27
C TYR A 234 -13.86 1.39 -9.32
N ALA A 235 -14.50 1.43 -10.49
CA ALA A 235 -14.13 2.28 -11.61
C ALA A 235 -14.68 3.69 -11.42
N PHE A 236 -13.86 4.71 -11.66
CA PHE A 236 -14.21 6.12 -11.61
C PHE A 236 -14.16 6.70 -13.03
N GLU A 237 -15.32 6.90 -13.61
CA GLU A 237 -15.44 7.32 -15.00
C GLU A 237 -14.84 8.70 -15.26
N GLY A 238 -13.95 8.78 -16.27
CA GLY A 238 -13.26 10.02 -16.65
C GLY A 238 -12.29 10.57 -15.60
N THR A 239 -11.96 9.80 -14.56
CA THR A 239 -11.01 10.20 -13.50
C THR A 239 -9.60 9.79 -13.93
N ASP A 240 -8.64 10.71 -13.72
CA ASP A 240 -7.22 10.53 -14.00
C ASP A 240 -6.49 9.77 -12.88
N HIS A 241 -5.19 9.53 -13.07
CA HIS A 241 -4.32 8.85 -12.08
C HIS A 241 -4.28 9.54 -10.71
N PHE A 242 -4.35 10.86 -10.70
CA PHE A 242 -4.19 11.67 -9.48
C PHE A 242 -5.49 11.89 -8.72
N PHE A 243 -6.63 11.47 -9.28
CA PHE A 243 -7.93 11.76 -8.70
C PHE A 243 -8.09 13.25 -8.40
N THR A 244 -7.83 14.10 -9.40
CA THR A 244 -7.77 15.56 -9.23
C THR A 244 -9.08 16.17 -8.73
N LYS A 245 -10.22 15.55 -9.01
CA LYS A 245 -11.53 15.98 -8.48
C LYS A 245 -11.69 15.51 -7.02
N LYS A 246 -11.90 16.47 -6.12
CA LYS A 246 -12.08 16.19 -4.69
C LYS A 246 -13.27 15.28 -4.38
N SER A 247 -14.34 15.35 -5.17
CA SER A 247 -15.48 14.43 -5.06
C SER A 247 -15.07 12.98 -5.24
N ASP A 248 -14.25 12.73 -6.26
CA ASP A 248 -13.80 11.40 -6.61
C ASP A 248 -12.83 10.84 -5.54
N GLN A 249 -11.97 11.71 -4.97
CA GLN A 249 -11.12 11.34 -3.83
C GLN A 249 -11.95 10.87 -2.63
N VAL A 250 -13.00 11.63 -2.29
CA VAL A 250 -13.88 11.30 -1.15
C VAL A 250 -14.63 10.01 -1.42
N GLU A 251 -15.18 9.85 -2.63
CA GLU A 251 -15.95 8.65 -2.98
C GLU A 251 -15.04 7.41 -3.06
N ALA A 252 -13.80 7.54 -3.55
CA ALA A 252 -12.81 6.46 -3.55
C ALA A 252 -12.56 5.92 -2.14
N LEU A 253 -12.37 6.82 -1.17
CA LEU A 253 -12.22 6.44 0.23
C LEU A 253 -13.50 5.80 0.79
N ASN A 254 -14.69 6.28 0.41
CA ASN A 254 -15.96 5.68 0.82
C ASN A 254 -16.13 4.25 0.28
N LYS A 255 -15.69 3.97 -0.96
CA LYS A 255 -15.68 2.61 -1.54
C LYS A 255 -14.76 1.69 -0.76
N ILE A 256 -13.54 2.14 -0.44
CA ILE A 256 -12.60 1.38 0.40
C ILE A 256 -13.19 1.13 1.79
N ASP A 257 -13.77 2.15 2.43
CA ASP A 257 -14.42 2.01 3.74
C ASP A 257 -15.55 0.98 3.70
N GLY A 258 -16.36 1.00 2.62
CA GLY A 258 -17.45 0.05 2.39
C GLY A 258 -16.93 -1.39 2.30
N PHE A 259 -15.87 -1.60 1.54
CA PHE A 259 -15.22 -2.90 1.39
C PHE A 259 -14.65 -3.39 2.74
N LEU A 260 -13.88 -2.56 3.44
CA LEU A 260 -13.30 -2.89 4.74
C LEU A 260 -14.37 -3.13 5.81
N ARG A 261 -15.49 -2.41 5.73
CA ARG A 261 -16.65 -2.63 6.62
C ARG A 261 -17.32 -3.97 6.35
N GLY A 262 -17.48 -4.35 5.07
CA GLY A 262 -18.01 -5.66 4.66
C GLY A 262 -17.19 -6.82 5.23
N LEU A 263 -15.89 -6.62 5.42
CA LEU A 263 -14.95 -7.59 6.01
C LEU A 263 -14.76 -7.42 7.54
N GLY A 264 -15.50 -6.52 8.18
CA GLY A 264 -15.44 -6.30 9.64
C GLY A 264 -14.21 -5.55 10.15
N TYR A 265 -13.45 -4.87 9.28
CA TYR A 265 -12.29 -4.06 9.70
C TYR A 265 -12.67 -2.69 10.25
N VAL A 266 -13.73 -2.11 9.75
CA VAL A 266 -14.25 -0.80 10.15
C VAL A 266 -15.68 -0.98 10.64
N GLU A 267 -16.03 -0.35 11.75
CA GLU A 267 -17.37 -0.45 12.31
C GLU A 267 -18.44 0.19 11.41
N LYS A 268 -19.67 -0.30 11.51
CA LYS A 268 -20.82 0.35 10.87
C LYS A 268 -20.96 1.75 11.48
N ARG A 269 -21.04 2.80 10.64
CA ARG A 269 -21.49 4.10 11.13
C ARG A 269 -22.87 3.89 11.77
N THR A 270 -22.94 3.92 13.09
CA THR A 270 -24.23 4.10 13.76
C THR A 270 -24.73 5.47 13.34
N GLY A 271 -25.83 5.50 12.57
CA GLY A 271 -26.38 6.74 12.06
C GLY A 271 -26.71 7.69 13.22
N THR A 272 -26.26 8.91 13.10
CA THR A 272 -26.85 10.09 13.75
C THR A 272 -27.84 10.70 12.78
#